data_522b7686383e9e48ab12da2d97b76b69
#
_entry.id   522b7686383e9e48ab12da2d97b76b69
#
_cell.length_a   1.000
_cell.length_b   1.000
_cell.length_c   1.000
_cell.angle_alpha   90.00
_cell.angle_beta   90.00
_cell.angle_gamma   90.00
#
_symmetry.space_group_name_H-M   'P 1'
#
loop_
_entity.id
_entity.type
_entity.pdbx_description
1 polymer ?
#
loop_
_entity_poly.entity_id
_entity_poly.type
_entity_poly.pdbx_seq_one_letter_code
_entity_poly.pdbx_strand_id
1 'polypeptide(L)'
;LVIGPLSDKYGRKKTLMASLVLFCISTIGCLYASDIYVFIFFRLLQGLSGAGGVVISKSIATDLYEGRELTRFFSMLSSVQGIAPVCAPVLGGVLLEVTDWKGIFWILVLIGILLIMALAFFKESLNNEQQHCGVFATFRNYIPVFQNAQFMRYVLVQAFAMGVMFTYIAASPFIFQEHFNMSPLAYSLCFGANAIAIRLGSLTVSLFHDATDAL
;
A
#
# COMPACT_ATOMS: atom_id res chain seq x y z
N LEU A 1 -0.74 2.62 12.42
CA LEU A 1 -0.90 3.21 13.76
C LEU A 1 0.44 3.47 14.47
N VAL A 2 1.42 2.56 14.40
CA VAL A 2 2.72 2.70 15.08
C VAL A 2 3.71 3.56 14.29
N ILE A 3 3.74 3.39 12.98
CA ILE A 3 4.75 4.00 12.09
C ILE A 3 4.56 5.52 11.96
N GLY A 4 3.32 6.03 11.99
CA GLY A 4 3.04 7.46 11.98
C GLY A 4 3.73 8.18 13.15
N PRO A 5 3.38 7.88 14.42
CA PRO A 5 4.04 8.46 15.58
C PRO A 5 5.56 8.27 15.64
N LEU A 6 6.04 7.15 15.09
CA LEU A 6 7.46 6.90 15.00
C LEU A 6 8.14 7.87 14.02
N SER A 7 7.48 8.16 12.88
CA SER A 7 7.98 9.12 11.90
C SER A 7 7.90 10.56 12.39
N ASP A 8 6.92 10.88 13.26
CA ASP A 8 6.81 12.20 13.90
C ASP A 8 7.95 12.45 14.90
N LYS A 9 8.42 11.38 15.56
CA LYS A 9 9.50 11.48 16.55
C LYS A 9 10.90 11.45 15.94
N TYR A 10 11.14 10.52 15.00
CA TYR A 10 12.49 10.26 14.46
C TYR A 10 12.77 10.93 13.12
N GLY A 11 11.79 11.60 12.54
CA GLY A 11 11.85 12.21 11.22
C GLY A 11 11.28 11.31 10.12
N ARG A 12 10.69 11.94 9.10
CA ARG A 12 10.05 11.25 7.96
C ARG A 12 11.05 10.43 7.17
N LYS A 13 12.16 11.07 6.78
CA LYS A 13 13.21 10.45 5.95
C LYS A 13 13.83 9.22 6.63
N LYS A 14 14.21 9.32 7.90
CA LYS A 14 14.86 8.24 8.63
C LYS A 14 13.93 7.04 8.79
N THR A 15 12.68 7.28 9.14
CA THR A 15 11.69 6.22 9.34
C THR A 15 11.31 5.55 8.02
N LEU A 16 11.20 6.33 6.92
CA LEU A 16 10.96 5.78 5.59
C LEU A 16 12.15 4.96 5.10
N MET A 17 13.38 5.43 5.33
CA MET A 17 14.60 4.69 5.01
C MET A 17 14.66 3.35 5.74
N ALA A 18 14.38 3.35 7.05
CA ALA A 18 14.33 2.12 7.85
C ALA A 18 13.26 1.13 7.33
N SER A 19 12.09 1.65 6.93
CA SER A 19 11.03 0.83 6.34
C SER A 19 11.46 0.22 5.00
N LEU A 20 12.09 0.98 4.11
CA LEU A 20 12.58 0.46 2.82
C LEU A 20 13.70 -0.56 2.98
N VAL A 21 14.63 -0.34 3.90
CA VAL A 21 15.69 -1.31 4.23
C VAL A 21 15.09 -2.60 4.77
N LEU A 22 14.14 -2.51 5.70
CA LEU A 22 13.42 -3.67 6.22
C LEU A 22 12.64 -4.40 5.12
N PHE A 23 12.05 -3.66 4.17
CA PHE A 23 11.39 -4.23 3.00
C PHE A 23 12.35 -5.06 2.14
N CYS A 24 13.53 -4.53 1.83
CA CYS A 24 14.53 -5.24 1.06
C CYS A 24 15.05 -6.49 1.79
N ILE A 25 15.37 -6.36 3.09
CA ILE A 25 15.84 -7.49 3.92
C ILE A 25 14.79 -8.59 3.98
N SER A 26 13.53 -8.24 4.25
CA SER A 26 12.44 -9.21 4.33
C SER A 26 12.13 -9.84 2.98
N THR A 27 12.23 -9.09 1.88
CA THR A 27 12.07 -9.62 0.51
C THR A 27 13.17 -10.63 0.18
N ILE A 28 14.41 -10.34 0.53
CA ILE A 28 15.54 -11.28 0.40
C ILE A 28 15.33 -12.50 1.31
N GLY A 29 14.86 -12.29 2.53
CA GLY A 29 14.51 -13.38 3.45
C GLY A 29 13.45 -14.34 2.87
N CYS A 30 12.47 -13.82 2.13
CA CYS A 30 11.50 -14.67 1.41
C CYS A 30 12.17 -15.53 0.32
N LEU A 31 13.17 -15.00 -0.39
CA LEU A 31 13.90 -15.73 -1.45
C LEU A 31 14.67 -16.96 -0.93
N TYR A 32 15.22 -16.84 0.27
CA TYR A 32 16.06 -17.86 0.89
C TYR A 32 15.32 -18.66 1.96
N ALA A 33 14.01 -18.45 2.13
CA ALA A 33 13.22 -19.22 3.09
C ALA A 33 13.20 -20.71 2.69
N SER A 34 13.68 -21.56 3.58
CA SER A 34 13.70 -23.03 3.42
C SER A 34 12.42 -23.69 3.93
N ASP A 35 11.63 -22.99 4.74
CA ASP A 35 10.40 -23.49 5.35
C ASP A 35 9.29 -22.45 5.19
N ILE A 36 8.04 -22.94 5.13
CA ILE A 36 6.85 -22.10 4.96
C ILE A 36 6.66 -21.13 6.13
N TYR A 37 6.99 -21.51 7.35
CA TYR A 37 6.88 -20.64 8.52
C TYR A 37 7.86 -19.47 8.46
N VAL A 38 9.08 -19.72 8.01
CA VAL A 38 10.11 -18.69 7.77
C VAL A 38 9.67 -17.75 6.66
N PHE A 39 9.10 -18.29 5.58
CA PHE A 39 8.54 -17.50 4.49
C PHE A 39 7.40 -16.58 4.99
N ILE A 40 6.44 -17.11 5.76
CA ILE A 40 5.33 -16.33 6.34
C ILE A 40 5.87 -15.24 7.25
N PHE A 41 6.86 -15.52 8.08
CA PHE A 41 7.49 -14.51 8.95
C PHE A 41 8.08 -13.35 8.15
N PHE A 42 8.86 -13.62 7.11
CA PHE A 42 9.41 -12.57 6.26
C PHE A 42 8.32 -11.83 5.46
N ARG A 43 7.26 -12.49 5.03
CA ARG A 43 6.09 -11.82 4.41
C ARG A 43 5.37 -10.88 5.36
N LEU A 44 5.28 -11.25 6.64
CA LEU A 44 4.73 -10.37 7.68
C LEU A 44 5.60 -9.11 7.86
N LEU A 45 6.92 -9.27 7.95
CA LEU A 45 7.86 -8.13 8.01
C LEU A 45 7.82 -7.27 6.75
N GLN A 46 7.72 -7.89 5.57
CA GLN A 46 7.59 -7.18 4.30
C GLN A 46 6.30 -6.35 4.25
N GLY A 47 5.16 -6.92 4.70
CA GLY A 47 3.90 -6.18 4.78
C GLY A 47 3.95 -5.02 5.77
N LEU A 48 4.57 -5.22 6.94
CA LEU A 48 4.75 -4.18 7.95
C LEU A 48 5.60 -3.01 7.40
N SER A 49 6.69 -3.32 6.72
CA SER A 49 7.57 -2.31 6.13
C SER A 49 6.91 -1.58 4.96
N GLY A 50 6.15 -2.28 4.11
CA GLY A 50 5.38 -1.67 3.01
C GLY A 50 4.31 -0.70 3.52
N ALA A 51 3.64 -1.02 4.63
CA ALA A 51 2.69 -0.11 5.28
C ALA A 51 3.37 1.20 5.71
N GLY A 52 4.65 1.14 6.13
CA GLY A 52 5.46 2.32 6.43
C GLY A 52 5.59 3.28 5.26
N GLY A 53 5.90 2.74 4.08
CA GLY A 53 5.98 3.54 2.86
C GLY A 53 4.69 4.30 2.55
N VAL A 54 3.53 3.62 2.64
CA VAL A 54 2.22 4.23 2.37
C VAL A 54 1.86 5.32 3.38
N VAL A 55 2.09 5.08 4.67
CA VAL A 55 1.74 6.04 5.73
C VAL A 55 2.64 7.26 5.67
N ILE A 56 3.96 7.05 5.60
CA ILE A 56 4.94 8.15 5.66
C ILE A 56 4.87 9.03 4.40
N SER A 57 4.65 8.45 3.22
CA SER A 57 4.49 9.24 1.99
C SER A 57 3.31 10.21 2.04
N LYS A 58 2.20 9.78 2.66
CA LYS A 58 1.04 10.66 2.90
C LYS A 58 1.36 11.76 3.90
N SER A 59 2.08 11.44 4.98
CA SER A 59 2.51 12.43 5.97
C SER A 59 3.48 13.45 5.37
N ILE A 60 4.44 13.02 4.55
CA ILE A 60 5.34 13.94 3.81
C ILE A 60 4.53 14.90 2.92
N ALA A 61 3.49 14.39 2.25
CA ALA A 61 2.65 15.24 1.42
C ALA A 61 1.92 16.32 2.23
N THR A 62 1.41 15.98 3.42
CA THR A 62 0.76 16.95 4.32
C THR A 62 1.75 17.92 4.97
N ASP A 63 3.02 17.56 5.07
CA ASP A 63 4.07 18.44 5.58
C ASP A 63 4.55 19.46 4.52
N LEU A 64 4.46 19.10 3.21
CA LEU A 64 5.00 19.91 2.10
C LEU A 64 3.95 20.72 1.35
N TYR A 65 2.70 20.30 1.35
CA TYR A 65 1.62 20.89 0.55
C TYR A 65 0.42 21.26 1.43
N GLU A 66 -0.25 22.35 1.07
CA GLU A 66 -1.47 22.81 1.72
C GLU A 66 -2.59 23.10 0.71
N GLY A 67 -3.83 23.11 1.19
CA GLY A 67 -4.99 23.53 0.44
C GLY A 67 -5.16 22.79 -0.90
N ARG A 68 -5.21 23.55 -2.01
CA ARG A 68 -5.47 23.03 -3.35
C ARG A 68 -4.34 22.15 -3.89
N GLU A 69 -3.09 22.43 -3.54
CA GLU A 69 -1.94 21.63 -3.97
C GLU A 69 -1.92 20.26 -3.31
N LEU A 70 -2.26 20.20 -2.02
CA LEU A 70 -2.40 18.94 -1.30
C LEU A 70 -3.50 18.07 -1.92
N THR A 71 -4.66 18.67 -2.24
CA THR A 71 -5.78 17.95 -2.90
C THR A 71 -5.34 17.40 -4.26
N ARG A 72 -4.62 18.20 -5.05
CA ARG A 72 -4.07 17.77 -6.36
C ARG A 72 -3.10 16.60 -6.21
N PHE A 73 -2.21 16.68 -5.23
CA PHE A 73 -1.25 15.60 -4.94
C PHE A 73 -1.96 14.30 -4.54
N PHE A 74 -2.94 14.36 -3.64
CA PHE A 74 -3.71 13.17 -3.26
C PHE A 74 -4.52 12.59 -4.42
N SER A 75 -5.06 13.42 -5.29
CA SER A 75 -5.75 12.96 -6.50
C SER A 75 -4.80 12.20 -7.44
N MET A 76 -3.59 12.71 -7.64
CA MET A 76 -2.56 12.04 -8.42
C MET A 76 -2.14 10.71 -7.77
N LEU A 77 -1.88 10.71 -6.46
CA LEU A 77 -1.54 9.51 -5.70
C LEU A 77 -2.64 8.44 -5.79
N SER A 78 -3.90 8.84 -5.66
CA SER A 78 -5.06 7.96 -5.80
C SER A 78 -5.18 7.39 -7.21
N SER A 79 -4.83 8.16 -8.24
CA SER A 79 -4.81 7.69 -9.63
C SER A 79 -3.76 6.59 -9.82
N VAL A 80 -2.55 6.80 -9.33
CA VAL A 80 -1.47 5.80 -9.36
C VAL A 80 -1.88 4.53 -8.57
N GLN A 81 -2.43 4.70 -7.37
CA GLN A 81 -2.92 3.57 -6.56
C GLN A 81 -4.07 2.81 -7.24
N GLY A 82 -4.87 3.49 -8.07
CA GLY A 82 -5.94 2.85 -8.83
C GLY A 82 -5.44 2.05 -10.06
N ILE A 83 -4.33 2.46 -10.67
CA ILE A 83 -3.72 1.78 -11.83
C ILE A 83 -2.90 0.56 -11.38
N ALA A 84 -2.24 0.63 -10.24
CA ALA A 84 -1.36 -0.42 -9.76
C ALA A 84 -2.01 -1.83 -9.68
N PRO A 85 -3.24 -2.00 -9.15
CA PRO A 85 -3.91 -3.31 -9.13
C PRO A 85 -4.26 -3.85 -10.53
N VAL A 86 -4.34 -2.99 -11.54
CA VAL A 86 -4.57 -3.40 -12.94
C VAL A 86 -3.26 -3.89 -13.56
N CYS A 87 -2.18 -3.14 -13.40
CA CYS A 87 -0.90 -3.41 -14.03
C CYS A 87 -0.12 -4.54 -13.35
N ALA A 88 -0.18 -4.63 -12.01
CA ALA A 88 0.63 -5.57 -11.26
C ALA A 88 0.36 -7.05 -11.60
N PRO A 89 -0.88 -7.54 -11.72
CA PRO A 89 -1.14 -8.93 -12.12
C PRO A 89 -0.68 -9.23 -13.54
N VAL A 90 -0.88 -8.29 -14.47
CA VAL A 90 -0.46 -8.45 -15.88
C VAL A 90 1.06 -8.55 -15.97
N LEU A 91 1.77 -7.62 -15.32
CA LEU A 91 3.23 -7.66 -15.25
C LEU A 91 3.73 -8.93 -14.56
N GLY A 92 3.07 -9.35 -13.47
CA GLY A 92 3.40 -10.59 -12.76
C GLY A 92 3.19 -11.83 -13.64
N GLY A 93 2.09 -11.88 -14.41
CA GLY A 93 1.82 -12.97 -15.34
C GLY A 93 2.86 -13.08 -16.46
N VAL A 94 3.22 -11.95 -17.08
CA VAL A 94 4.29 -11.90 -18.11
C VAL A 94 5.65 -12.30 -17.53
N LEU A 95 5.96 -11.85 -16.32
CA LEU A 95 7.21 -12.20 -15.64
C LEU A 95 7.31 -13.71 -15.35
N LEU A 96 6.20 -14.36 -14.99
CA LEU A 96 6.17 -15.79 -14.75
C LEU A 96 6.36 -16.64 -16.02
N GLU A 97 6.18 -16.08 -17.21
CA GLU A 97 6.52 -16.76 -18.47
C GLU A 97 8.04 -16.77 -18.75
N VAL A 98 8.77 -15.79 -18.18
CA VAL A 98 10.20 -15.59 -18.42
C VAL A 98 11.05 -16.05 -17.23
N THR A 99 10.50 -15.96 -16.01
CA THR A 99 11.19 -16.32 -14.77
C THR A 99 10.29 -17.16 -13.86
N ASP A 100 10.88 -17.73 -12.82
CA ASP A 100 10.12 -18.34 -11.73
C ASP A 100 9.61 -17.28 -10.72
N TRP A 101 8.86 -17.73 -9.69
CA TRP A 101 8.35 -16.85 -8.65
C TRP A 101 9.46 -16.06 -7.92
N LYS A 102 10.69 -16.57 -7.87
CA LYS A 102 11.84 -15.89 -7.27
C LYS A 102 12.26 -14.66 -8.06
N GLY A 103 12.09 -14.69 -9.39
CA GLY A 103 12.36 -13.54 -10.25
C GLY A 103 11.52 -12.31 -9.88
N ILE A 104 10.24 -12.52 -9.51
CA ILE A 104 9.37 -11.44 -9.03
C ILE A 104 9.94 -10.79 -7.77
N PHE A 105 10.42 -11.60 -6.81
CA PHE A 105 11.02 -11.08 -5.59
C PHE A 105 12.32 -10.31 -5.85
N TRP A 106 13.15 -10.75 -6.80
CA TRP A 106 14.35 -10.00 -7.20
C TRP A 106 14.02 -8.63 -7.78
N ILE A 107 12.96 -8.54 -8.59
CA ILE A 107 12.48 -7.25 -9.11
C ILE A 107 12.01 -6.35 -7.97
N LEU A 108 11.30 -6.89 -6.98
CA LEU A 108 10.89 -6.12 -5.79
C LEU A 108 12.09 -5.61 -4.99
N VAL A 109 13.16 -6.40 -4.84
CA VAL A 109 14.42 -5.96 -4.22
C VAL A 109 15.04 -4.83 -5.01
N LEU A 110 15.12 -4.97 -6.34
CA LEU A 110 15.66 -3.93 -7.22
C LEU A 110 14.89 -2.61 -7.08
N ILE A 111 13.55 -2.67 -7.11
CA ILE A 111 12.70 -1.49 -6.90
C ILE A 111 12.96 -0.89 -5.51
N GLY A 112 13.06 -1.71 -4.47
CA GLY A 112 13.37 -1.26 -3.12
C GLY A 112 14.71 -0.52 -3.04
N ILE A 113 15.75 -1.03 -3.68
CA ILE A 113 17.07 -0.38 -3.76
C ILE A 113 17.00 0.95 -4.51
N LEU A 114 16.28 1.00 -5.64
CA LEU A 114 16.08 2.25 -6.39
C LEU A 114 15.36 3.31 -5.56
N LEU A 115 14.36 2.91 -4.77
CA LEU A 115 13.66 3.82 -3.86
C LEU A 115 14.55 4.31 -2.72
N ILE A 116 15.42 3.45 -2.16
CA ILE A 116 16.43 3.84 -1.16
C ILE A 116 17.40 4.87 -1.74
N MET A 117 17.88 4.66 -2.97
CA MET A 117 18.76 5.61 -3.66
C MET A 117 18.05 6.94 -3.90
N ALA A 118 16.81 6.92 -4.39
CA ALA A 118 16.02 8.13 -4.59
C ALA A 118 15.79 8.88 -3.26
N LEU A 119 15.50 8.16 -2.17
CA LEU A 119 15.30 8.74 -0.85
C LEU A 119 16.59 9.35 -0.26
N ALA A 120 17.77 8.86 -0.65
CA ALA A 120 19.03 9.42 -0.21
C ALA A 120 19.16 10.92 -0.60
N PHE A 121 18.66 11.29 -1.77
CA PHE A 121 18.64 12.68 -2.26
C PHE A 121 17.50 13.54 -1.69
N PHE A 122 16.52 12.91 -1.03
CA PHE A 122 15.39 13.62 -0.43
C PHE A 122 15.84 14.35 0.84
N LYS A 123 15.37 15.60 1.04
CA LYS A 123 15.61 16.37 2.27
C LYS A 123 14.51 16.02 3.30
N GLU A 124 14.87 16.07 4.60
CA GLU A 124 13.89 15.91 5.68
C GLU A 124 12.78 16.96 5.56
N SER A 125 11.52 16.52 5.61
CA SER A 125 10.35 17.40 5.48
C SER A 125 9.78 17.84 6.84
N LEU A 126 10.14 17.13 7.92
CA LEU A 126 9.60 17.42 9.24
C LEU A 126 10.31 18.63 9.85
N ASN A 127 9.55 19.63 10.30
CA ASN A 127 10.06 20.79 11.01
C ASN A 127 10.48 20.42 12.44
N ASN A 128 11.61 20.93 12.91
CA ASN A 128 12.19 20.60 14.22
C ASN A 128 11.25 20.91 15.41
N GLU A 129 10.31 21.83 15.26
CA GLU A 129 9.33 22.17 16.30
C GLU A 129 8.27 21.09 16.53
N GLN A 130 8.05 20.21 15.56
CA GLN A 130 7.03 19.13 15.65
C GLN A 130 7.57 17.84 16.27
N GLN A 131 8.88 17.73 16.50
CA GLN A 131 9.53 16.52 17.04
C GLN A 131 9.26 16.22 18.54
N HIS A 132 8.53 17.07 19.24
CA HIS A 132 8.39 16.99 20.70
C HIS A 132 7.23 16.14 21.23
N CYS A 133 6.37 15.57 20.39
CA CYS A 133 5.33 14.67 20.88
C CYS A 133 5.90 13.27 21.17
N GLY A 134 5.93 12.90 22.44
CA GLY A 134 6.30 11.54 22.84
C GLY A 134 5.36 10.49 22.24
N VAL A 135 5.92 9.37 21.73
CA VAL A 135 5.15 8.27 21.12
C VAL A 135 3.98 7.82 22.00
N PHE A 136 4.17 7.75 23.32
CA PHE A 136 3.12 7.41 24.28
C PHE A 136 1.98 8.44 24.34
N ALA A 137 2.29 9.73 24.23
CA ALA A 137 1.28 10.79 24.20
C ALA A 137 0.40 10.68 22.94
N THR A 138 1.00 10.35 21.80
CA THR A 138 0.27 10.14 20.55
C THR A 138 -0.66 8.92 20.64
N PHE A 139 -0.24 7.82 21.25
CA PHE A 139 -1.14 6.67 21.47
C PHE A 139 -2.34 7.01 22.35
N ARG A 140 -2.15 7.84 23.37
CA ARG A 140 -3.25 8.30 24.24
C ARG A 140 -4.27 9.15 23.48
N ASN A 141 -3.84 9.88 22.47
CA ASN A 141 -4.72 10.69 21.61
C ASN A 141 -5.60 9.84 20.67
N TYR A 142 -5.30 8.56 20.46
CA TYR A 142 -6.17 7.66 19.70
C TYR A 142 -7.37 7.15 20.52
N ILE A 143 -7.31 7.16 21.85
CA ILE A 143 -8.39 6.65 22.71
C ILE A 143 -9.73 7.35 22.42
N PRO A 144 -9.82 8.69 22.35
CA PRO A 144 -11.07 9.38 22.02
C PRO A 144 -11.59 9.05 20.62
N VAL A 145 -10.68 8.79 19.66
CA VAL A 145 -11.05 8.41 18.29
C VAL A 145 -11.73 7.04 18.27
N PHE A 146 -11.20 6.07 19.01
CA PHE A 146 -11.80 4.74 19.17
C PHE A 146 -13.12 4.76 19.95
N GLN A 147 -13.32 5.73 20.83
CA GLN A 147 -14.57 5.92 21.57
C GLN A 147 -15.68 6.57 20.74
N ASN A 148 -15.36 7.18 19.61
CA ASN A 148 -16.35 7.75 18.71
C ASN A 148 -17.08 6.65 17.92
N ALA A 149 -18.31 6.31 18.37
CA ALA A 149 -19.09 5.24 17.79
C ALA A 149 -19.42 5.46 16.29
N GLN A 150 -19.62 6.71 15.87
CA GLN A 150 -19.90 7.03 14.47
C GLN A 150 -18.66 6.78 13.60
N PHE A 151 -17.49 7.22 14.03
CA PHE A 151 -16.22 6.97 13.35
C PHE A 151 -15.95 5.46 13.27
N MET A 152 -16.14 4.72 14.37
CA MET A 152 -15.93 3.26 14.40
C MET A 152 -16.86 2.50 13.46
N ARG A 153 -18.11 2.93 13.28
CA ARG A 153 -19.00 2.33 12.28
C ARG A 153 -18.45 2.46 10.86
N TYR A 154 -17.99 3.65 10.46
CA TYR A 154 -17.36 3.84 9.15
C TYR A 154 -16.09 3.02 8.97
N VAL A 155 -15.25 2.96 10.00
CA VAL A 155 -14.03 2.15 9.99
C VAL A 155 -14.36 0.66 9.81
N LEU A 156 -15.38 0.15 10.52
CA LEU A 156 -15.80 -1.25 10.39
C LEU A 156 -16.36 -1.55 8.99
N VAL A 157 -17.23 -0.69 8.45
CA VAL A 157 -17.74 -0.85 7.08
C VAL A 157 -16.59 -0.90 6.08
N GLN A 158 -15.63 0.02 6.19
CA GLN A 158 -14.45 0.05 5.32
C GLN A 158 -13.58 -1.20 5.51
N ALA A 159 -13.39 -1.65 6.74
CA ALA A 159 -12.60 -2.84 7.04
C ALA A 159 -13.22 -4.11 6.44
N PHE A 160 -14.54 -4.29 6.54
CA PHE A 160 -15.24 -5.41 5.92
C PHE A 160 -15.20 -5.34 4.39
N ALA A 161 -15.41 -4.18 3.79
CA ALA A 161 -15.31 -3.99 2.34
C ALA A 161 -13.90 -4.35 1.82
N MET A 162 -12.84 -3.89 2.51
CA MET A 162 -11.47 -4.25 2.19
C MET A 162 -11.20 -5.74 2.44
N GLY A 163 -11.77 -6.33 3.50
CA GLY A 163 -11.67 -7.76 3.80
C GLY A 163 -12.23 -8.61 2.65
N VAL A 164 -13.40 -8.28 2.12
CA VAL A 164 -14.00 -8.96 0.95
C VAL A 164 -13.06 -8.85 -0.27
N MET A 165 -12.54 -7.66 -0.55
CA MET A 165 -11.61 -7.44 -1.66
C MET A 165 -10.32 -8.28 -1.51
N PHE A 166 -9.71 -8.29 -0.34
CA PHE A 166 -8.50 -9.08 -0.10
C PHE A 166 -8.75 -10.58 -0.13
N THR A 167 -9.92 -11.04 0.34
CA THR A 167 -10.33 -12.46 0.22
C THR A 167 -10.46 -12.86 -1.25
N TYR A 168 -11.08 -12.03 -2.08
CA TYR A 168 -11.16 -12.25 -3.52
C TYR A 168 -9.75 -12.31 -4.15
N ILE A 169 -8.86 -11.37 -3.83
CA ILE A 169 -7.49 -11.35 -4.35
C ILE A 169 -6.73 -12.62 -3.96
N ALA A 170 -6.88 -13.08 -2.71
CA ALA A 170 -6.19 -14.27 -2.22
C ALA A 170 -6.74 -15.58 -2.78
N ALA A 171 -8.07 -15.70 -2.93
CA ALA A 171 -8.72 -16.94 -3.35
C ALA A 171 -8.79 -17.11 -4.87
N SER A 172 -8.86 -16.01 -5.64
CA SER A 172 -9.08 -16.06 -7.08
C SER A 172 -7.99 -16.85 -7.86
N PRO A 173 -6.67 -16.78 -7.55
CA PRO A 173 -5.69 -17.59 -8.27
C PRO A 173 -5.96 -19.08 -8.17
N PHE A 174 -6.30 -19.57 -6.98
CA PHE A 174 -6.60 -20.98 -6.77
C PHE A 174 -7.84 -21.43 -7.56
N ILE A 175 -8.90 -20.61 -7.57
CA ILE A 175 -10.12 -20.92 -8.29
C ILE A 175 -9.85 -20.94 -9.81
N PHE A 176 -9.24 -19.90 -10.35
CA PHE A 176 -9.08 -19.77 -11.79
C PHE A 176 -7.95 -20.65 -12.35
N GLN A 177 -6.84 -20.80 -11.66
CA GLN A 177 -5.69 -21.54 -12.17
C GLN A 177 -5.77 -23.04 -11.80
N GLU A 178 -6.17 -23.41 -10.57
CA GLU A 178 -6.22 -24.82 -10.16
C GLU A 178 -7.55 -25.49 -10.55
N HIS A 179 -8.69 -24.81 -10.35
CA HIS A 179 -9.99 -25.42 -10.65
C HIS A 179 -10.36 -25.30 -12.13
N PHE A 180 -10.17 -24.15 -12.74
CA PHE A 180 -10.48 -23.92 -14.17
C PHE A 180 -9.28 -24.13 -15.10
N ASN A 181 -8.10 -24.49 -14.60
CA ASN A 181 -6.86 -24.73 -15.36
C ASN A 181 -6.47 -23.56 -16.28
N MET A 182 -6.73 -22.31 -15.86
CA MET A 182 -6.33 -21.15 -16.61
C MET A 182 -4.82 -20.91 -16.49
N SER A 183 -4.18 -20.49 -17.60
CA SER A 183 -2.79 -20.07 -17.53
C SER A 183 -2.61 -18.81 -16.66
N PRO A 184 -1.43 -18.61 -16.05
CA PRO A 184 -1.16 -17.40 -15.25
C PRO A 184 -1.41 -16.11 -16.00
N LEU A 185 -1.08 -16.07 -17.31
CA LEU A 185 -1.32 -14.90 -18.15
C LEU A 185 -2.83 -14.67 -18.37
N ALA A 186 -3.59 -15.72 -18.72
CA ALA A 186 -5.05 -15.61 -18.91
C ALA A 186 -5.75 -15.13 -17.64
N TYR A 187 -5.38 -15.69 -16.47
CA TYR A 187 -5.87 -15.23 -15.18
C TYR A 187 -5.54 -13.74 -14.94
N SER A 188 -4.30 -13.32 -15.20
CA SER A 188 -3.85 -11.94 -15.01
C SER A 188 -4.63 -10.95 -15.88
N LEU A 189 -4.95 -11.31 -17.11
CA LEU A 189 -5.78 -10.49 -18.02
C LEU A 189 -7.22 -10.37 -17.50
N CYS A 190 -7.83 -11.46 -17.06
CA CYS A 190 -9.16 -11.44 -16.45
C CYS A 190 -9.19 -10.60 -15.18
N PHE A 191 -8.18 -10.72 -14.33
CA PHE A 191 -8.06 -9.93 -13.10
C PHE A 191 -7.89 -8.44 -13.41
N GLY A 192 -7.07 -8.12 -14.42
CA GLY A 192 -6.87 -6.75 -14.91
C GLY A 192 -8.18 -6.15 -15.47
N ALA A 193 -8.95 -6.91 -16.25
CA ALA A 193 -10.25 -6.47 -16.78
C ALA A 193 -11.25 -6.18 -15.63
N ASN A 194 -11.28 -7.02 -14.59
CA ASN A 194 -12.11 -6.79 -13.41
C ASN A 194 -11.69 -5.51 -12.65
N ALA A 195 -10.40 -5.26 -12.50
CA ALA A 195 -9.89 -4.04 -11.87
C ALA A 195 -10.25 -2.78 -12.68
N ILE A 196 -10.23 -2.83 -14.00
CA ILE A 196 -10.72 -1.76 -14.88
C ILE A 196 -12.23 -1.54 -14.67
N ALA A 197 -13.04 -2.60 -14.63
CA ALA A 197 -14.47 -2.50 -14.42
C ALA A 197 -14.82 -1.83 -13.08
N ILE A 198 -14.12 -2.21 -12.00
CA ILE A 198 -14.26 -1.57 -10.68
C ILE A 198 -13.94 -0.07 -10.77
N ARG A 199 -12.88 0.30 -11.50
CA ARG A 199 -12.49 1.70 -11.66
C ARG A 199 -13.51 2.51 -12.45
N LEU A 200 -14.03 1.95 -13.54
CA LEU A 200 -15.11 2.58 -14.31
C LEU A 200 -16.36 2.76 -13.47
N GLY A 201 -16.76 1.76 -12.67
CA GLY A 201 -17.86 1.88 -11.72
C GLY A 201 -17.66 3.00 -10.69
N SER A 202 -16.44 3.16 -10.18
CA SER A 202 -16.12 4.27 -9.27
C SER A 202 -16.23 5.64 -9.94
N LEU A 203 -15.86 5.78 -11.21
CA LEU A 203 -16.01 7.02 -11.97
C LEU A 203 -17.47 7.36 -12.22
N THR A 204 -18.32 6.38 -12.54
CA THR A 204 -19.75 6.62 -12.74
C THR A 204 -20.42 7.16 -11.47
N VAL A 205 -20.09 6.60 -10.30
CA VAL A 205 -20.62 7.08 -9.02
C VAL A 205 -20.21 8.55 -8.77
N SER A 206 -18.97 8.94 -9.08
CA SER A 206 -18.51 10.32 -8.95
C SER A 206 -19.29 11.27 -9.86
N LEU A 207 -19.56 10.89 -11.11
CA LEU A 207 -20.33 11.70 -12.04
C LEU A 207 -21.78 11.90 -11.61
N PHE A 208 -22.40 10.89 -10.99
CA PHE A 208 -23.76 11.01 -10.46
C PHE A 208 -23.83 11.87 -9.19
N HIS A 209 -22.78 11.86 -8.36
CA HIS A 209 -22.72 12.68 -7.16
C HIS A 209 -22.66 14.18 -7.52
N ASP A 210 -21.79 14.53 -8.46
CA ASP A 210 -21.69 15.93 -8.93
C ASP A 210 -23.00 16.43 -9.59
N ALA A 211 -23.77 15.54 -10.21
CA ALA A 211 -25.05 15.86 -10.81
C ALA A 211 -26.18 16.07 -9.76
N THR A 212 -26.11 15.41 -8.61
CA THR A 212 -27.09 15.56 -7.52
C THR A 212 -26.83 16.79 -6.66
N ASP A 213 -25.58 17.23 -6.54
CA ASP A 213 -25.22 18.46 -5.81
C ASP A 213 -25.50 19.74 -6.65
N ALA A 214 -25.79 19.60 -7.96
CA ALA A 214 -26.14 20.68 -8.87
C ALA A 214 -27.66 20.92 -9.01
N LEU A 215 -28.50 20.09 -8.37
CA LEU A 215 -29.96 20.21 -8.29
C LEU A 215 -30.41 20.68 -6.91
#